data_c712595c70f0d7f59d068ec7d0f1fa49
#
_entry.id   c712595c70f0d7f59d068ec7d0f1fa49
#
_cell.length_a   1.000
_cell.length_b   1.000
_cell.length_c   1.000
_cell.angle_alpha   90.00
_cell.angle_beta   90.00
_cell.angle_gamma   90.00
#
_symmetry.space_group_name_H-M   'P 1'
#
loop_
_entity.id
_entity.type
_entity.pdbx_description
1 polymer ?
#
loop_
_entity_poly.entity_id
_entity_poly.type
_entity_poly.pdbx_seq_one_letter_code
_entity_poly.pdbx_strand_id
1 'polypeptide(L)'
;MVAALVADSLVTGKYVGAAGELSAQWTRYERLQQEATDAELVALTHHTNGVIRCYAFRALATAQPANAFSLLLAHLHDTAQVKILSGCIGGREYVGDYFVGALKLRYSDTDGDPFRARQQQILDSVLVHDPSIVLSARYGAITRLPPTAVNYQTIRNLVVQERSEPALELLARYRRPADKQLIASFFAAEATQYAALQAVHHYPDLYFYPFVKAVFAQEWADDHYDYQKWKYCYQALAHYPNPTVLGLFEQTVRCPDAYRREYLSPLLWLAIARTPAPLWTTVRAHIQLSPDELAKAQAELQASN
;
A
#
# COMPACT_ATOMS: atom_id res chain seq x y z
N MET A 1 26.83 18.78 19.27
CA MET A 1 26.35 17.81 18.28
C MET A 1 24.82 17.83 18.13
N VAL A 2 24.01 17.57 19.16
CA VAL A 2 22.53 17.56 19.09
C VAL A 2 21.96 18.86 18.51
N ALA A 3 22.43 20.03 18.95
CA ALA A 3 21.98 21.33 18.42
C ALA A 3 22.19 21.49 16.90
N ALA A 4 23.25 20.90 16.34
CA ALA A 4 23.52 20.94 14.90
C ALA A 4 22.60 20.03 14.08
N LEU A 5 22.10 18.93 14.67
CA LEU A 5 21.10 18.05 14.04
C LEU A 5 19.71 18.69 14.00
N VAL A 6 19.40 19.54 14.99
CA VAL A 6 18.12 20.27 15.07
C VAL A 6 18.04 21.38 14.01
N ALA A 7 19.16 21.99 13.66
CA ALA A 7 19.20 23.20 12.83
C ALA A 7 18.52 23.01 11.46
N ASP A 8 18.67 21.83 10.84
CA ASP A 8 18.13 21.58 9.48
C ASP A 8 16.70 21.01 9.50
N SER A 9 16.15 20.63 10.65
CA SER A 9 14.78 20.08 10.83
C SER A 9 14.40 18.97 9.83
N LEU A 10 15.38 18.19 9.38
CA LEU A 10 15.26 17.22 8.28
C LEU A 10 16.01 15.93 8.61
N VAL A 11 15.38 14.80 8.40
CA VAL A 11 16.03 13.47 8.44
C VAL A 11 16.45 13.11 7.01
N THR A 12 17.73 12.80 6.81
CA THR A 12 18.24 12.50 5.47
C THR A 12 18.78 11.09 5.33
N GLY A 13 18.76 10.58 4.10
CA GLY A 13 19.64 9.49 3.68
C GLY A 13 21.11 9.94 3.56
N LYS A 14 21.99 8.98 3.27
CA LYS A 14 23.42 9.27 3.10
C LYS A 14 23.67 10.21 1.92
N TYR A 15 22.99 9.95 0.81
CA TYR A 15 23.08 10.76 -0.40
C TYR A 15 21.74 11.41 -0.68
N VAL A 16 21.76 12.68 -1.10
CA VAL A 16 20.57 13.50 -1.36
C VAL A 16 20.74 14.31 -2.66
N GLY A 17 19.59 14.73 -3.21
CA GLY A 17 19.53 15.50 -4.45
C GLY A 17 19.77 14.64 -5.70
N ALA A 18 19.55 15.25 -6.86
CA ALA A 18 19.71 14.58 -8.16
C ALA A 18 21.16 14.19 -8.46
N ALA A 19 22.13 14.94 -7.93
CA ALA A 19 23.56 14.67 -8.08
C ALA A 19 24.10 13.63 -7.08
N GLY A 20 23.29 13.15 -6.12
CA GLY A 20 23.73 12.19 -5.12
C GLY A 20 24.77 12.77 -4.15
N GLU A 21 24.60 14.01 -3.72
CA GLU A 21 25.52 14.67 -2.80
C GLU A 21 25.48 14.07 -1.39
N LEU A 22 26.64 14.00 -0.73
CA LEU A 22 26.72 13.54 0.66
C LEU A 22 26.00 14.56 1.57
N SER A 23 25.02 14.09 2.32
CA SER A 23 24.27 14.95 3.22
C SER A 23 25.09 15.38 4.43
N ALA A 24 25.11 16.68 4.73
CA ALA A 24 25.70 17.20 5.95
C ALA A 24 25.00 16.65 7.22
N GLN A 25 23.67 16.42 7.16
CA GLN A 25 22.92 15.80 8.24
C GLN A 25 23.35 14.35 8.47
N TRP A 26 23.65 13.61 7.38
CA TRP A 26 24.17 12.27 7.51
C TRP A 26 25.52 12.22 8.20
N THR A 27 26.46 13.14 7.86
CA THR A 27 27.75 13.25 8.54
C THR A 27 27.60 13.54 10.03
N ARG A 28 26.62 14.40 10.42
CA ARG A 28 26.30 14.67 11.83
C ARG A 28 25.72 13.43 12.52
N TYR A 29 24.90 12.65 11.82
CA TYR A 29 24.36 11.39 12.31
C TYR A 29 25.48 10.35 12.53
N GLU A 30 26.39 10.16 11.58
CA GLU A 30 27.53 9.25 11.72
C GLU A 30 28.37 9.60 12.96
N ARG A 31 28.55 10.89 13.20
CA ARG A 31 29.23 11.36 14.40
C ARG A 31 28.42 11.05 15.68
N LEU A 32 27.11 11.24 15.68
CA LEU A 32 26.24 10.87 16.81
C LEU A 32 26.39 9.37 17.12
N GLN A 33 26.35 8.53 16.08
CA GLN A 33 26.47 7.09 16.23
C GLN A 33 27.84 6.65 16.80
N GLN A 34 28.91 7.39 16.51
CA GLN A 34 30.28 7.10 16.99
C GLN A 34 30.53 7.60 18.42
N GLU A 35 29.97 8.74 18.79
CA GLU A 35 30.30 9.42 20.05
C GLU A 35 29.32 9.15 21.18
N ALA A 36 28.04 8.84 20.87
CA ALA A 36 27.02 8.63 21.89
C ALA A 36 27.01 7.21 22.44
N THR A 37 26.87 7.08 23.74
CA THR A 37 26.62 5.80 24.41
C THR A 37 25.19 5.32 24.15
N ASP A 38 24.93 4.02 24.30
CA ASP A 38 23.59 3.44 24.17
C ASP A 38 22.58 4.12 25.13
N ALA A 39 22.98 4.42 26.35
CA ALA A 39 22.13 5.10 27.34
C ALA A 39 21.76 6.51 26.90
N GLU A 40 22.69 7.26 26.31
CA GLU A 40 22.41 8.58 25.74
C GLU A 40 21.51 8.49 24.50
N LEU A 41 21.73 7.51 23.62
CA LEU A 41 20.87 7.27 22.48
C LEU A 41 19.44 6.93 22.91
N VAL A 42 19.27 6.06 23.93
CA VAL A 42 17.94 5.76 24.50
C VAL A 42 17.29 7.03 25.05
N ALA A 43 18.01 7.85 25.81
CA ALA A 43 17.49 9.13 26.31
C ALA A 43 17.09 10.07 25.15
N LEU A 44 17.85 10.11 24.07
CA LEU A 44 17.57 10.93 22.89
C LEU A 44 16.35 10.44 22.09
N THR A 45 15.92 9.18 22.20
CA THR A 45 14.65 8.74 21.59
C THR A 45 13.43 9.39 22.22
N HIS A 46 13.55 10.00 23.41
CA HIS A 46 12.51 10.77 24.10
C HIS A 46 12.68 12.29 23.96
N HIS A 47 13.62 12.76 23.14
CA HIS A 47 13.87 14.19 22.95
C HIS A 47 12.64 14.90 22.34
N THR A 48 12.43 16.18 22.69
CA THR A 48 11.28 16.98 22.19
C THR A 48 11.28 17.13 20.65
N ASN A 49 12.46 17.17 20.00
CA ASN A 49 12.61 17.27 18.57
C ASN A 49 12.57 15.89 17.90
N GLY A 50 11.61 15.69 16.97
CA GLY A 50 11.42 14.43 16.25
C GLY A 50 12.63 13.98 15.40
N VAL A 51 13.40 14.92 14.84
CA VAL A 51 14.60 14.59 14.05
C VAL A 51 15.65 13.91 14.92
N ILE A 52 15.83 14.40 16.16
CA ILE A 52 16.75 13.79 17.11
C ILE A 52 16.30 12.39 17.49
N ARG A 53 14.99 12.20 17.76
CA ARG A 53 14.43 10.88 18.04
C ARG A 53 14.72 9.89 16.90
N CYS A 54 14.49 10.33 15.66
CA CYS A 54 14.73 9.49 14.47
C CYS A 54 16.20 9.05 14.35
N TYR A 55 17.14 9.99 14.49
CA TYR A 55 18.56 9.65 14.38
C TYR A 55 19.07 8.79 15.54
N ALA A 56 18.64 9.08 16.78
CA ALA A 56 18.98 8.28 17.93
C ALA A 56 18.46 6.84 17.79
N PHE A 57 17.20 6.67 17.42
CA PHE A 57 16.63 5.36 17.18
C PHE A 57 17.35 4.62 16.06
N ARG A 58 17.66 5.27 14.94
CA ARG A 58 18.40 4.67 13.84
C ARG A 58 19.78 4.16 14.27
N ALA A 59 20.49 4.92 15.10
CA ALA A 59 21.79 4.50 15.65
C ALA A 59 21.64 3.22 16.50
N LEU A 60 20.66 3.19 17.41
CA LEU A 60 20.35 2.00 18.22
C LEU A 60 19.92 0.80 17.37
N ALA A 61 19.05 1.00 16.40
CA ALA A 61 18.57 -0.07 15.51
C ALA A 61 19.70 -0.68 14.67
N THR A 62 20.72 0.12 14.34
CA THR A 62 21.91 -0.37 13.62
C THR A 62 22.86 -1.14 14.53
N ALA A 63 23.08 -0.67 15.76
CA ALA A 63 24.04 -1.27 16.69
C ALA A 63 23.44 -2.48 17.44
N GLN A 64 22.19 -2.36 17.90
CA GLN A 64 21.54 -3.35 18.77
C GLN A 64 20.06 -3.56 18.38
N PRO A 65 19.76 -4.23 17.24
CA PRO A 65 18.39 -4.41 16.76
C PRO A 65 17.43 -5.05 17.76
N ALA A 66 17.94 -5.98 18.59
CA ALA A 66 17.13 -6.67 19.60
C ALA A 66 16.62 -5.71 20.69
N ASN A 67 17.45 -4.78 21.16
CA ASN A 67 17.08 -3.81 22.19
C ASN A 67 16.21 -2.68 21.61
N ALA A 68 16.41 -2.33 20.34
CA ALA A 68 15.64 -1.31 19.64
C ALA A 68 14.16 -1.70 19.46
N PHE A 69 13.82 -2.99 19.45
CA PHE A 69 12.44 -3.44 19.26
C PHE A 69 11.50 -3.01 20.41
N SER A 70 11.93 -3.09 21.65
CA SER A 70 11.12 -2.61 22.78
C SER A 70 10.90 -1.10 22.74
N LEU A 71 11.92 -0.33 22.32
CA LEU A 71 11.80 1.09 22.11
C LEU A 71 10.84 1.43 20.96
N LEU A 72 10.89 0.69 19.85
CA LEU A 72 9.91 0.82 18.77
C LEU A 72 8.49 0.69 19.30
N LEU A 73 8.18 -0.38 20.05
CA LEU A 73 6.85 -0.60 20.60
C LEU A 73 6.37 0.54 21.51
N ALA A 74 7.28 1.14 22.29
CA ALA A 74 6.96 2.28 23.14
C ALA A 74 6.66 3.58 22.34
N HIS A 75 7.08 3.67 21.08
CA HIS A 75 6.92 4.84 20.22
C HIS A 75 5.88 4.69 19.11
N LEU A 76 5.05 3.63 19.12
CA LEU A 76 4.01 3.44 18.12
C LEU A 76 2.91 4.50 18.11
N HIS A 77 2.80 5.30 19.16
CA HIS A 77 1.89 6.47 19.25
C HIS A 77 2.59 7.80 18.95
N ASP A 78 3.86 7.80 18.53
CA ASP A 78 4.58 9.03 18.21
C ASP A 78 4.20 9.55 16.82
N THR A 79 3.20 10.42 16.79
CA THR A 79 2.65 11.05 15.58
C THR A 79 3.29 12.41 15.25
N ALA A 80 4.39 12.77 15.93
CA ALA A 80 5.13 13.95 15.53
C ALA A 80 5.67 13.77 14.11
N GLN A 81 5.46 14.79 13.26
CA GLN A 81 5.89 14.73 11.87
C GLN A 81 7.32 15.25 11.71
N VAL A 82 8.12 14.52 10.94
CA VAL A 82 9.44 14.93 10.47
C VAL A 82 9.47 15.01 8.96
N LYS A 83 10.27 15.94 8.43
CA LYS A 83 10.60 15.94 7.01
C LYS A 83 11.68 14.91 6.76
N ILE A 84 11.55 14.15 5.68
CA ILE A 84 12.55 13.17 5.24
C ILE A 84 13.03 13.51 3.83
N LEU A 85 14.28 13.18 3.53
CA LEU A 85 14.86 13.27 2.18
C LEU A 85 15.84 12.12 1.99
N SER A 86 15.56 11.26 1.01
CA SER A 86 16.43 10.13 0.64
C SER A 86 16.61 10.11 -0.87
N GLY A 87 17.82 10.26 -1.35
CA GLY A 87 18.06 10.52 -2.78
C GLY A 87 17.33 11.79 -3.23
N CYS A 88 16.53 11.69 -4.28
CA CYS A 88 15.68 12.77 -4.80
C CYS A 88 14.24 12.73 -4.23
N ILE A 89 13.91 11.76 -3.36
CA ILE A 89 12.57 11.59 -2.80
C ILE A 89 12.49 12.28 -1.44
N GLY A 90 11.63 13.28 -1.35
CA GLY A 90 11.31 14.00 -0.12
C GLY A 90 9.86 13.76 0.31
N GLY A 91 9.62 13.88 1.63
CA GLY A 91 8.27 13.70 2.17
C GLY A 91 8.17 14.10 3.63
N ARG A 92 7.04 13.74 4.23
CA ARG A 92 6.81 13.82 5.68
C ARG A 92 6.42 12.45 6.19
N GLU A 93 6.88 12.12 7.37
CA GLU A 93 6.62 10.84 8.01
C GLU A 93 6.39 11.06 9.51
N TYR A 94 5.59 10.21 10.12
CA TYR A 94 5.51 10.17 11.58
C TYR A 94 6.78 9.55 12.15
N VAL A 95 7.21 10.02 13.33
CA VAL A 95 8.38 9.46 14.02
C VAL A 95 8.21 7.96 14.26
N GLY A 96 7.00 7.52 14.65
CA GLY A 96 6.69 6.09 14.81
C GLY A 96 6.86 5.29 13.51
N ASP A 97 6.42 5.79 12.36
CA ASP A 97 6.63 5.15 11.06
C ASP A 97 8.10 5.06 10.71
N TYR A 98 8.85 6.15 10.96
CA TYR A 98 10.30 6.15 10.78
C TYR A 98 11.00 5.06 11.61
N PHE A 99 10.58 4.87 12.87
CA PHE A 99 11.12 3.82 13.72
C PHE A 99 10.83 2.43 13.16
N VAL A 100 9.60 2.19 12.68
CA VAL A 100 9.24 0.93 12.01
C VAL A 100 10.16 0.67 10.80
N GLY A 101 10.35 1.69 9.96
CA GLY A 101 11.21 1.61 8.78
C GLY A 101 12.69 1.42 9.11
N ALA A 102 13.20 2.10 10.15
CA ALA A 102 14.61 2.05 10.55
C ALA A 102 15.02 0.68 11.10
N LEU A 103 14.12 -0.04 11.77
CA LEU A 103 14.41 -1.38 12.32
C LEU A 103 14.53 -2.46 11.23
N LYS A 104 14.02 -2.20 10.02
CA LYS A 104 14.16 -3.06 8.83
C LYS A 104 13.79 -4.54 9.05
N LEU A 105 12.77 -4.82 9.85
CA LEU A 105 12.33 -6.20 10.10
C LEU A 105 11.99 -6.98 8.81
N ARG A 106 11.54 -6.27 7.76
CA ARG A 106 11.09 -6.84 6.48
C ARG A 106 12.18 -6.95 5.41
N TYR A 107 13.28 -6.19 5.53
CA TYR A 107 14.29 -6.05 4.47
C TYR A 107 15.63 -6.68 4.88
N SER A 108 15.60 -7.69 5.72
CA SER A 108 16.84 -8.38 6.02
C SER A 108 17.13 -9.37 4.88
N ASP A 109 18.33 -9.29 4.31
CA ASP A 109 18.87 -10.26 3.35
C ASP A 109 19.01 -11.67 3.97
N THR A 110 18.67 -11.82 5.24
CA THR A 110 18.57 -13.07 5.97
C THR A 110 17.11 -13.54 5.94
N ASP A 111 16.63 -13.97 4.77
CA ASP A 111 15.42 -14.78 4.67
C ASP A 111 15.58 -15.98 5.61
N GLY A 112 14.74 -16.00 6.67
CA GLY A 112 14.71 -17.13 7.60
C GLY A 112 15.15 -16.84 9.04
N ASP A 113 15.47 -15.60 9.44
CA ASP A 113 15.71 -15.27 10.85
C ASP A 113 14.42 -15.38 11.68
N PRO A 114 14.24 -16.46 12.48
CA PRO A 114 13.00 -16.68 13.23
C PRO A 114 12.75 -15.60 14.30
N PHE A 115 13.82 -14.97 14.80
CA PHE A 115 13.71 -13.90 15.79
C PHE A 115 13.08 -12.64 15.17
N ARG A 116 13.53 -12.23 13.99
CA ARG A 116 12.95 -11.09 13.25
C ARG A 116 11.54 -11.37 12.78
N ALA A 117 11.26 -12.58 12.31
CA ALA A 117 9.90 -12.99 11.95
C ALA A 117 8.95 -12.89 13.16
N ARG A 118 9.41 -13.29 14.35
CA ARG A 118 8.64 -13.16 15.59
C ARG A 118 8.40 -11.69 15.97
N GLN A 119 9.41 -10.84 15.87
CA GLN A 119 9.26 -9.40 16.11
C GLN A 119 8.26 -8.78 15.15
N GLN A 120 8.31 -9.13 13.86
CA GLN A 120 7.33 -8.65 12.87
C GLN A 120 5.90 -9.08 13.22
N GLN A 121 5.70 -10.33 13.64
CA GLN A 121 4.38 -10.82 14.07
C GLN A 121 3.84 -10.05 15.29
N ILE A 122 4.71 -9.75 16.27
CA ILE A 122 4.33 -8.97 17.45
C ILE A 122 3.96 -7.54 17.03
N LEU A 123 4.78 -6.90 16.20
CA LEU A 123 4.52 -5.56 15.69
C LEU A 123 3.20 -5.50 14.93
N ASP A 124 2.98 -6.43 13.99
CA ASP A 124 1.74 -6.51 13.22
C ASP A 124 0.52 -6.71 14.14
N SER A 125 0.65 -7.57 15.14
CA SER A 125 -0.43 -7.78 16.13
C SER A 125 -0.77 -6.50 16.88
N VAL A 126 0.22 -5.74 17.36
CA VAL A 126 -0.02 -4.47 18.07
C VAL A 126 -0.64 -3.45 17.12
N LEU A 127 -0.08 -3.27 15.92
CA LEU A 127 -0.58 -2.31 14.91
C LEU A 127 -2.02 -2.60 14.50
N VAL A 128 -2.40 -3.87 14.40
CA VAL A 128 -3.77 -4.27 13.99
C VAL A 128 -4.78 -4.05 15.12
N HIS A 129 -4.42 -4.45 16.37
CA HIS A 129 -5.39 -4.51 17.47
C HIS A 129 -5.49 -3.22 18.28
N ASP A 130 -4.57 -2.28 18.11
CA ASP A 130 -4.67 -0.97 18.74
C ASP A 130 -5.20 0.09 17.76
N PRO A 131 -6.50 0.46 17.83
CA PRO A 131 -7.10 1.44 16.92
C PRO A 131 -6.60 2.86 17.15
N SER A 132 -5.91 3.14 18.24
CA SER A 132 -5.34 4.47 18.53
C SER A 132 -4.03 4.73 17.78
N ILE A 133 -3.42 3.68 17.21
CA ILE A 133 -2.22 3.82 16.37
C ILE A 133 -2.64 4.27 14.95
N VAL A 134 -2.27 5.49 14.59
CA VAL A 134 -2.58 6.11 13.28
C VAL A 134 -1.41 6.08 12.30
N LEU A 135 -0.40 5.25 12.55
CA LEU A 135 0.78 5.13 11.69
C LEU A 135 0.45 4.49 10.34
N SER A 136 1.16 4.91 9.29
CA SER A 136 1.06 4.32 7.94
C SER A 136 1.46 2.83 7.94
N ALA A 137 2.36 2.43 8.84
CA ALA A 137 2.78 1.03 9.04
C ALA A 137 1.60 0.10 9.36
N ARG A 138 0.52 0.62 9.97
CA ARG A 138 -0.71 -0.12 10.28
C ARG A 138 -1.39 -0.67 9.02
N TYR A 139 -1.41 0.11 7.93
CA TYR A 139 -1.93 -0.36 6.64
C TYR A 139 -1.23 -1.66 6.21
N GLY A 140 0.11 -1.65 6.21
CA GLY A 140 0.88 -2.84 5.85
C GLY A 140 0.70 -4.02 6.81
N ALA A 141 0.49 -3.77 8.11
CA ALA A 141 0.19 -4.82 9.09
C ALA A 141 -1.17 -5.48 8.80
N ILE A 142 -2.20 -4.69 8.49
CA ILE A 142 -3.52 -5.21 8.12
C ILE A 142 -3.44 -6.07 6.86
N THR A 143 -2.76 -5.61 5.80
CA THR A 143 -2.65 -6.38 4.54
C THR A 143 -1.95 -7.72 4.69
N ARG A 144 -1.12 -7.89 5.73
CA ARG A 144 -0.43 -9.16 6.04
C ARG A 144 -1.26 -10.14 6.85
N LEU A 145 -2.43 -9.74 7.38
CA LEU A 145 -3.28 -10.65 8.12
C LEU A 145 -3.73 -11.81 7.22
N PRO A 146 -3.48 -13.05 7.59
CA PRO A 146 -3.99 -14.17 6.81
C PRO A 146 -5.52 -14.26 6.96
N PRO A 147 -6.27 -14.51 5.88
CA PRO A 147 -7.72 -14.63 5.91
C PRO A 147 -8.16 -16.00 6.52
N THR A 148 -7.82 -16.24 7.78
CA THR A 148 -8.18 -17.45 8.54
C THR A 148 -9.47 -17.25 9.31
N ALA A 149 -10.10 -18.35 9.73
CA ALA A 149 -11.32 -18.29 10.54
C ALA A 149 -11.13 -17.48 11.83
N VAL A 150 -9.92 -17.53 12.42
CA VAL A 150 -9.59 -16.79 13.66
C VAL A 150 -9.59 -15.27 13.42
N ASN A 151 -9.09 -14.81 12.28
CA ASN A 151 -8.95 -13.39 11.99
C ASN A 151 -10.24 -12.76 11.41
N TYR A 152 -11.26 -13.56 11.07
CA TYR A 152 -12.46 -13.03 10.43
C TYR A 152 -13.11 -11.89 11.21
N GLN A 153 -13.33 -12.09 12.51
CA GLN A 153 -14.02 -11.09 13.33
C GLN A 153 -13.18 -9.81 13.47
N THR A 154 -11.87 -9.92 13.64
CA THR A 154 -10.95 -8.79 13.67
C THR A 154 -11.01 -8.01 12.37
N ILE A 155 -10.87 -8.68 11.22
CA ILE A 155 -10.93 -8.06 9.90
C ILE A 155 -12.29 -7.39 9.66
N ARG A 156 -13.38 -8.07 10.01
CA ARG A 156 -14.73 -7.51 9.89
C ARG A 156 -14.92 -6.26 10.76
N ASN A 157 -14.41 -6.26 11.98
CA ASN A 157 -14.49 -5.11 12.88
C ASN A 157 -13.71 -3.91 12.32
N LEU A 158 -12.51 -4.12 11.74
CA LEU A 158 -11.74 -3.06 11.07
C LEU A 158 -12.56 -2.42 9.93
N VAL A 159 -13.29 -3.22 9.16
CA VAL A 159 -14.15 -2.69 8.08
C VAL A 159 -15.35 -1.93 8.65
N VAL A 160 -16.01 -2.45 9.67
CA VAL A 160 -17.25 -1.84 10.22
C VAL A 160 -16.95 -0.57 11.00
N GLN A 161 -15.94 -0.60 11.88
CA GLN A 161 -15.68 0.48 12.84
C GLN A 161 -14.76 1.55 12.25
N GLU A 162 -13.78 1.15 11.44
CA GLU A 162 -12.75 2.07 10.95
C GLU A 162 -12.86 2.36 9.45
N ARG A 163 -13.79 1.72 8.74
CA ARG A 163 -13.87 1.81 7.26
C ARG A 163 -12.54 1.47 6.57
N SER A 164 -11.79 0.54 7.16
CA SER A 164 -10.46 0.16 6.70
C SER A 164 -10.50 -0.50 5.31
N GLU A 165 -9.94 0.18 4.32
CA GLU A 165 -9.87 -0.30 2.93
C GLU A 165 -9.03 -1.58 2.79
N PRO A 166 -7.82 -1.69 3.41
CA PRO A 166 -7.06 -2.93 3.33
C PRO A 166 -7.76 -4.12 4.01
N ALA A 167 -8.55 -3.86 5.06
CA ALA A 167 -9.35 -4.91 5.69
C ALA A 167 -10.54 -5.31 4.81
N LEU A 168 -11.10 -4.41 3.98
CA LEU A 168 -12.19 -4.71 3.07
C LEU A 168 -11.78 -5.76 2.03
N GLU A 169 -10.59 -5.62 1.45
CA GLU A 169 -10.03 -6.59 0.51
C GLU A 169 -9.90 -7.98 1.16
N LEU A 170 -9.36 -8.02 2.40
CA LEU A 170 -9.25 -9.26 3.15
C LEU A 170 -10.62 -9.86 3.51
N LEU A 171 -11.60 -9.02 3.88
CA LEU A 171 -12.96 -9.47 4.19
C LEU A 171 -13.60 -10.17 2.99
N ALA A 172 -13.42 -9.61 1.80
CA ALA A 172 -13.93 -10.18 0.56
C ALA A 172 -13.39 -11.58 0.27
N ARG A 173 -12.16 -11.89 0.66
CA ARG A 173 -11.55 -13.23 0.48
C ARG A 173 -12.28 -14.34 1.24
N TYR A 174 -13.05 -14.02 2.30
CA TYR A 174 -13.91 -15.00 3.00
C TYR A 174 -15.18 -15.36 2.22
N ARG A 175 -15.59 -14.56 1.23
CA ARG A 175 -16.75 -14.77 0.35
C ARG A 175 -18.03 -15.07 1.12
N ARG A 176 -18.27 -14.42 2.26
CA ARG A 176 -19.46 -14.64 3.09
C ARG A 176 -20.63 -13.82 2.60
N PRO A 177 -21.82 -14.44 2.36
CA PRO A 177 -23.02 -13.70 1.94
C PRO A 177 -23.42 -12.58 2.90
N ALA A 178 -23.19 -12.75 4.21
CA ALA A 178 -23.49 -11.75 5.24
C ALA A 178 -22.69 -10.45 5.11
N ASP A 179 -21.56 -10.46 4.39
CA ASP A 179 -20.70 -9.28 4.22
C ASP A 179 -20.96 -8.51 2.92
N LYS A 180 -21.84 -9.02 2.03
CA LYS A 180 -22.11 -8.38 0.73
C LYS A 180 -22.57 -6.92 0.88
N GLN A 181 -23.53 -6.66 1.77
CA GLN A 181 -24.05 -5.32 1.98
C GLN A 181 -22.97 -4.37 2.53
N LEU A 182 -22.12 -4.87 3.43
CA LEU A 182 -20.99 -4.11 3.98
C LEU A 182 -19.99 -3.76 2.88
N ILE A 183 -19.60 -4.73 2.04
CA ILE A 183 -18.70 -4.49 0.89
C ILE A 183 -19.34 -3.49 -0.08
N ALA A 184 -20.61 -3.67 -0.43
CA ALA A 184 -21.32 -2.77 -1.34
C ALA A 184 -21.40 -1.32 -0.82
N SER A 185 -21.43 -1.12 0.49
CA SER A 185 -21.47 0.23 1.09
C SER A 185 -20.24 1.10 0.76
N PHE A 186 -19.15 0.50 0.33
CA PHE A 186 -17.93 1.22 -0.09
C PHE A 186 -18.04 1.81 -1.51
N PHE A 187 -19.03 1.40 -2.31
CA PHE A 187 -19.31 2.04 -3.60
C PHE A 187 -20.00 3.40 -3.47
N ALA A 188 -20.54 3.72 -2.30
CA ALA A 188 -21.31 4.95 -2.09
C ALA A 188 -20.48 6.25 -2.14
N ALA A 189 -19.20 6.18 -1.78
CA ALA A 189 -18.29 7.33 -1.81
C ALA A 189 -17.18 7.08 -2.82
N GLU A 190 -16.89 8.07 -3.66
CA GLU A 190 -15.88 7.99 -4.72
C GLU A 190 -14.50 7.56 -4.16
N ALA A 191 -14.10 8.13 -3.03
CA ALA A 191 -12.81 7.83 -2.38
C ALA A 191 -12.63 6.35 -2.00
N THR A 192 -13.73 5.60 -1.80
CA THR A 192 -13.69 4.18 -1.39
C THR A 192 -14.05 3.20 -2.50
N GLN A 193 -14.45 3.68 -3.68
CA GLN A 193 -14.81 2.83 -4.83
C GLN A 193 -13.67 1.92 -5.27
N TYR A 194 -12.44 2.44 -5.21
CA TYR A 194 -11.24 1.66 -5.54
C TYR A 194 -11.13 0.39 -4.68
N ALA A 195 -11.25 0.53 -3.35
CA ALA A 195 -11.22 -0.60 -2.43
C ALA A 195 -12.39 -1.56 -2.64
N ALA A 196 -13.57 -1.04 -2.97
CA ALA A 196 -14.74 -1.85 -3.31
C ALA A 196 -14.52 -2.69 -4.58
N LEU A 197 -13.92 -2.10 -5.62
CA LEU A 197 -13.58 -2.83 -6.85
C LEU A 197 -12.56 -3.95 -6.58
N GLN A 198 -11.53 -3.68 -5.77
CA GLN A 198 -10.58 -4.72 -5.34
C GLN A 198 -11.27 -5.84 -4.56
N ALA A 199 -12.17 -5.49 -3.65
CA ALA A 199 -12.93 -6.47 -2.88
C ALA A 199 -13.79 -7.36 -3.81
N VAL A 200 -14.45 -6.78 -4.81
CA VAL A 200 -15.25 -7.54 -5.80
C VAL A 200 -14.38 -8.46 -6.65
N HIS A 201 -13.15 -8.08 -6.97
CA HIS A 201 -12.23 -8.98 -7.67
C HIS A 201 -11.98 -10.28 -6.87
N HIS A 202 -11.91 -10.22 -5.54
CA HIS A 202 -11.76 -11.39 -4.68
C HIS A 202 -13.08 -12.12 -4.40
N TYR A 203 -14.20 -11.41 -4.45
CA TYR A 203 -15.55 -11.95 -4.23
C TYR A 203 -16.49 -11.53 -5.38
N PRO A 204 -16.37 -12.11 -6.59
CA PRO A 204 -17.20 -11.77 -7.74
C PRO A 204 -18.59 -12.41 -7.61
N ASP A 205 -19.53 -11.73 -6.95
CA ASP A 205 -20.92 -12.14 -6.82
C ASP A 205 -21.83 -11.23 -7.65
N LEU A 206 -22.89 -11.77 -8.25
CA LEU A 206 -23.87 -11.00 -9.06
C LEU A 206 -24.50 -9.83 -8.30
N TYR A 207 -24.53 -9.89 -6.98
CA TYR A 207 -24.97 -8.79 -6.13
C TYR A 207 -24.19 -7.49 -6.38
N PHE A 208 -22.90 -7.59 -6.71
CA PHE A 208 -22.03 -6.41 -6.92
C PHE A 208 -22.08 -5.85 -8.34
N TYR A 209 -22.60 -6.62 -9.30
CA TYR A 209 -22.59 -6.23 -10.71
C TYR A 209 -23.19 -4.84 -10.98
N PRO A 210 -24.37 -4.46 -10.42
CA PRO A 210 -24.93 -3.12 -10.65
C PRO A 210 -24.02 -1.99 -10.18
N PHE A 211 -23.31 -2.18 -9.06
CA PHE A 211 -22.39 -1.18 -8.50
C PHE A 211 -21.15 -1.02 -9.38
N VAL A 212 -20.53 -2.11 -9.80
CA VAL A 212 -19.35 -2.08 -10.69
C VAL A 212 -19.70 -1.43 -12.02
N LYS A 213 -20.88 -1.76 -12.60
CA LYS A 213 -21.37 -1.11 -13.82
C LYS A 213 -21.59 0.39 -13.65
N ALA A 214 -22.10 0.82 -12.49
CA ALA A 214 -22.28 2.24 -12.20
C ALA A 214 -20.93 2.99 -12.12
N VAL A 215 -19.91 2.39 -11.50
CA VAL A 215 -18.54 2.96 -11.48
C VAL A 215 -17.99 3.07 -12.91
N PHE A 216 -18.15 2.03 -13.75
CA PHE A 216 -17.73 2.12 -15.15
C PHE A 216 -18.38 3.29 -15.88
N ALA A 217 -19.69 3.48 -15.71
CA ALA A 217 -20.42 4.56 -16.37
C ALA A 217 -19.96 5.94 -15.87
N GLN A 218 -19.68 6.08 -14.58
CA GLN A 218 -19.14 7.30 -13.98
C GLN A 218 -17.76 7.62 -14.56
N GLU A 219 -16.82 6.68 -14.52
CA GLU A 219 -15.46 6.84 -15.05
C GLU A 219 -15.45 7.07 -16.57
N TRP A 220 -16.41 6.46 -17.28
CA TRP A 220 -16.52 6.69 -18.72
C TRP A 220 -16.99 8.10 -19.07
N ALA A 221 -17.82 8.71 -18.22
CA ALA A 221 -18.28 10.09 -18.39
C ALA A 221 -17.24 11.13 -17.97
N ASP A 222 -16.21 10.74 -17.21
CA ASP A 222 -15.13 11.62 -16.76
C ASP A 222 -13.95 11.58 -17.74
N ASP A 223 -13.26 12.70 -17.88
CA ASP A 223 -12.03 12.82 -18.67
C ASP A 223 -10.75 12.56 -17.82
N HIS A 224 -10.90 12.29 -16.53
CA HIS A 224 -9.80 11.89 -15.66
C HIS A 224 -9.49 10.40 -15.79
N TYR A 225 -8.21 10.09 -15.98
CA TYR A 225 -7.76 8.71 -16.17
C TYR A 225 -7.07 8.21 -14.91
N ASP A 226 -7.86 7.70 -13.95
CA ASP A 226 -7.30 6.97 -12.81
C ASP A 226 -6.95 5.53 -13.24
N TYR A 227 -5.64 5.29 -13.44
CA TYR A 227 -5.10 4.00 -13.86
C TYR A 227 -5.58 2.85 -12.97
N GLN A 228 -5.50 3.02 -11.66
CA GLN A 228 -5.81 1.96 -10.73
C GLN A 228 -7.30 1.67 -10.69
N LYS A 229 -8.13 2.69 -10.71
CA LYS A 229 -9.58 2.57 -10.70
C LYS A 229 -10.08 1.88 -11.97
N TRP A 230 -9.57 2.27 -13.15
CA TRP A 230 -9.87 1.61 -14.41
C TRP A 230 -9.42 0.15 -14.43
N LYS A 231 -8.20 -0.12 -13.97
CA LYS A 231 -7.66 -1.48 -13.88
C LYS A 231 -8.58 -2.40 -13.09
N TYR A 232 -8.99 -2.00 -11.88
CA TYR A 232 -9.86 -2.85 -11.05
C TYR A 232 -11.30 -2.86 -11.53
N CYS A 233 -11.78 -1.81 -12.18
CA CYS A 233 -13.09 -1.79 -12.80
C CYS A 233 -13.19 -2.87 -13.90
N TYR A 234 -12.22 -2.93 -14.82
CA TYR A 234 -12.18 -3.98 -15.84
C TYR A 234 -12.02 -5.37 -15.23
N GLN A 235 -11.16 -5.54 -14.24
CA GLN A 235 -10.97 -6.82 -13.56
C GLN A 235 -12.27 -7.30 -12.89
N ALA A 236 -12.98 -6.41 -12.21
CA ALA A 236 -14.27 -6.73 -11.59
C ALA A 236 -15.33 -7.09 -12.65
N LEU A 237 -15.44 -6.30 -13.74
CA LEU A 237 -16.39 -6.56 -14.83
C LEU A 237 -16.13 -7.87 -15.56
N ALA A 238 -14.85 -8.26 -15.75
CA ALA A 238 -14.49 -9.48 -16.44
C ALA A 238 -15.05 -10.76 -15.77
N HIS A 239 -15.37 -10.70 -14.49
CA HIS A 239 -16.06 -11.80 -13.79
C HIS A 239 -17.54 -11.98 -14.15
N TYR A 240 -18.12 -11.06 -14.94
CA TYR A 240 -19.55 -11.09 -15.31
C TYR A 240 -19.70 -11.22 -16.84
N PRO A 241 -19.42 -12.39 -17.44
CA PRO A 241 -19.49 -12.58 -18.88
C PRO A 241 -20.96 -12.59 -19.35
N ASN A 242 -21.46 -11.42 -19.75
CA ASN A 242 -22.79 -11.22 -20.29
C ASN A 242 -22.75 -10.18 -21.44
N PRO A 243 -23.84 -10.09 -22.28
CA PRO A 243 -23.87 -9.18 -23.42
C PRO A 243 -23.68 -7.70 -23.05
N THR A 244 -24.13 -7.27 -21.89
CA THR A 244 -23.97 -5.87 -21.43
C THR A 244 -22.50 -5.56 -21.19
N VAL A 245 -21.76 -6.42 -20.47
CA VAL A 245 -20.32 -6.21 -20.22
C VAL A 245 -19.52 -6.33 -21.52
N LEU A 246 -19.91 -7.25 -22.42
CA LEU A 246 -19.33 -7.30 -23.76
C LEU A 246 -19.45 -5.95 -24.47
N GLY A 247 -20.65 -5.33 -24.46
CA GLY A 247 -20.86 -4.00 -25.02
C GLY A 247 -19.99 -2.91 -24.39
N LEU A 248 -19.77 -2.93 -23.06
CA LEU A 248 -18.85 -1.99 -22.37
C LEU A 248 -17.39 -2.19 -22.83
N PHE A 249 -16.96 -3.44 -23.00
CA PHE A 249 -15.62 -3.74 -23.48
C PHE A 249 -15.44 -3.38 -24.97
N GLU A 250 -16.47 -3.62 -25.79
CA GLU A 250 -16.47 -3.19 -27.20
C GLU A 250 -16.45 -1.64 -27.30
N GLN A 251 -17.14 -0.93 -26.42
CA GLN A 251 -17.09 0.53 -26.33
C GLN A 251 -15.65 1.02 -26.13
N THR A 252 -14.86 0.33 -25.32
CA THR A 252 -13.44 0.66 -25.12
C THR A 252 -12.62 0.51 -26.39
N VAL A 253 -12.66 -0.66 -27.03
CA VAL A 253 -11.82 -0.95 -28.21
C VAL A 253 -12.25 -0.18 -29.47
N ARG A 254 -13.52 0.27 -29.51
CA ARG A 254 -14.08 1.09 -30.59
C ARG A 254 -14.14 2.58 -30.25
N CYS A 255 -13.56 2.99 -29.13
CA CYS A 255 -13.57 4.41 -28.74
C CYS A 255 -12.93 5.27 -29.84
N PRO A 256 -13.62 6.31 -30.36
CA PRO A 256 -13.06 7.20 -31.38
C PRO A 256 -11.89 8.03 -30.86
N ASP A 257 -11.85 8.33 -29.55
CA ASP A 257 -10.72 8.97 -28.92
C ASP A 257 -9.54 7.98 -28.85
N ALA A 258 -8.50 8.28 -29.64
CA ALA A 258 -7.30 7.44 -29.74
C ALA A 258 -6.55 7.37 -28.41
N TYR A 259 -6.42 8.50 -27.70
CA TYR A 259 -5.72 8.53 -26.41
C TYR A 259 -6.42 7.65 -25.37
N ARG A 260 -7.74 7.78 -25.22
CA ARG A 260 -8.55 6.94 -24.32
C ARG A 260 -8.43 5.47 -24.68
N ARG A 261 -8.53 5.14 -25.97
CA ARG A 261 -8.43 3.76 -26.45
C ARG A 261 -7.05 3.18 -26.13
N GLU A 262 -5.98 3.87 -26.45
CA GLU A 262 -4.60 3.44 -26.17
C GLU A 262 -4.36 3.27 -24.67
N TYR A 263 -4.83 4.20 -23.84
CA TYR A 263 -4.69 4.15 -22.40
C TYR A 263 -5.44 2.96 -21.76
N LEU A 264 -6.66 2.68 -22.17
CA LEU A 264 -7.53 1.68 -21.56
C LEU A 264 -7.33 0.26 -22.12
N SER A 265 -6.87 0.11 -23.36
CA SER A 265 -6.71 -1.20 -24.01
C SER A 265 -5.78 -2.17 -23.28
N PRO A 266 -4.62 -1.76 -22.75
CA PRO A 266 -3.76 -2.65 -21.96
C PRO A 266 -4.44 -3.15 -20.68
N LEU A 267 -5.22 -2.30 -20.02
CA LEU A 267 -5.95 -2.64 -18.79
C LEU A 267 -7.07 -3.65 -19.06
N LEU A 268 -7.81 -3.42 -20.14
CA LEU A 268 -8.85 -4.35 -20.60
C LEU A 268 -8.24 -5.70 -21.01
N TRP A 269 -7.13 -5.68 -21.75
CA TRP A 269 -6.42 -6.90 -22.14
C TRP A 269 -6.00 -7.71 -20.91
N LEU A 270 -5.44 -7.06 -19.91
CA LEU A 270 -5.01 -7.69 -18.67
C LEU A 270 -6.18 -8.31 -17.89
N ALA A 271 -7.31 -7.62 -17.82
CA ALA A 271 -8.52 -8.12 -17.14
C ALA A 271 -9.07 -9.38 -17.83
N ILE A 272 -9.16 -9.36 -19.16
CA ILE A 272 -9.62 -10.51 -19.97
C ILE A 272 -8.63 -11.69 -19.86
N ALA A 273 -7.32 -11.42 -19.83
CA ALA A 273 -6.30 -12.45 -19.70
C ALA A 273 -6.33 -13.15 -18.33
N ARG A 274 -6.62 -12.41 -17.27
CA ARG A 274 -6.78 -12.94 -15.89
C ARG A 274 -8.08 -13.71 -15.68
N THR A 275 -9.14 -13.31 -16.37
CA THR A 275 -10.48 -13.90 -16.21
C THR A 275 -11.00 -14.32 -17.59
N PRO A 276 -10.45 -15.39 -18.19
CA PRO A 276 -10.82 -15.81 -19.54
C PRO A 276 -12.24 -16.33 -19.58
N ALA A 277 -13.00 -15.90 -20.60
CA ALA A 277 -14.30 -16.45 -20.95
C ALA A 277 -14.47 -16.48 -22.48
N PRO A 278 -15.23 -17.43 -23.03
CA PRO A 278 -15.46 -17.51 -24.49
C PRO A 278 -16.01 -16.20 -25.07
N LEU A 279 -16.84 -15.48 -24.30
CA LEU A 279 -17.45 -14.22 -24.72
C LEU A 279 -16.42 -13.11 -24.98
N TRP A 280 -15.25 -13.18 -24.37
CA TRP A 280 -14.19 -12.16 -24.52
C TRP A 280 -13.35 -12.35 -25.79
N THR A 281 -13.51 -13.45 -26.52
CA THR A 281 -12.67 -13.77 -27.71
C THR A 281 -12.79 -12.68 -28.79
N THR A 282 -14.01 -12.18 -29.05
CA THR A 282 -14.26 -11.11 -30.01
C THR A 282 -13.59 -9.80 -29.62
N VAL A 283 -13.73 -9.37 -28.38
CA VAL A 283 -13.10 -8.14 -27.89
C VAL A 283 -11.59 -8.26 -27.93
N ARG A 284 -11.05 -9.40 -27.48
CA ARG A 284 -9.60 -9.67 -27.47
C ARG A 284 -8.98 -9.54 -28.86
N ALA A 285 -9.68 -9.97 -29.89
CA ALA A 285 -9.22 -9.87 -31.28
C ALA A 285 -9.14 -8.42 -31.79
N HIS A 286 -9.87 -7.49 -31.17
CA HIS A 286 -9.89 -6.07 -31.54
C HIS A 286 -8.96 -5.21 -30.68
N ILE A 287 -8.40 -5.75 -29.58
CA ILE A 287 -7.43 -5.01 -28.77
C ILE A 287 -6.10 -4.93 -29.52
N GLN A 288 -5.69 -3.71 -29.84
CA GLN A 288 -4.41 -3.42 -30.48
C GLN A 288 -3.44 -2.91 -29.41
N LEU A 289 -2.37 -3.63 -29.16
CA LEU A 289 -1.28 -3.25 -28.27
C LEU A 289 0.01 -3.20 -29.06
N SER A 290 0.84 -2.20 -28.78
CA SER A 290 2.23 -2.22 -29.25
C SER A 290 3.01 -3.38 -28.62
N PRO A 291 4.13 -3.81 -29.21
CA PRO A 291 4.97 -4.86 -28.61
C PRO A 291 5.38 -4.57 -27.17
N ASP A 292 5.68 -3.31 -26.85
CA ASP A 292 6.10 -2.89 -25.52
C ASP A 292 4.96 -2.94 -24.51
N GLU A 293 3.75 -2.53 -24.88
CA GLU A 293 2.55 -2.63 -24.03
C GLU A 293 2.19 -4.07 -23.76
N LEU A 294 2.24 -4.92 -24.79
CA LEU A 294 1.98 -6.34 -24.63
C LEU A 294 3.00 -6.99 -23.69
N ALA A 295 4.29 -6.69 -23.85
CA ALA A 295 5.33 -7.20 -22.96
C ALA A 295 5.13 -6.77 -21.50
N LYS A 296 4.78 -5.50 -21.25
CA LYS A 296 4.44 -4.98 -19.91
C LYS A 296 3.22 -5.68 -19.32
N ALA A 297 2.14 -5.82 -20.10
CA ALA A 297 0.92 -6.48 -19.63
C ALA A 297 1.17 -7.98 -19.33
N GLN A 298 1.98 -8.66 -20.12
CA GLN A 298 2.38 -10.05 -19.87
C GLN A 298 3.24 -10.19 -18.61
N ALA A 299 4.20 -9.29 -18.39
CA ALA A 299 5.02 -9.26 -17.18
C ALA A 299 4.16 -9.04 -15.93
N GLU A 300 3.18 -8.13 -16.00
CA GLU A 300 2.24 -7.89 -14.90
C GLU A 300 1.33 -9.10 -14.64
N LEU A 301 0.91 -9.81 -15.68
CA LEU A 301 0.12 -11.03 -15.54
C LEU A 301 0.91 -12.12 -14.81
N GLN A 302 2.21 -12.28 -15.13
CA GLN A 302 3.10 -13.25 -14.48
C GLN A 302 3.42 -12.90 -13.03
N ALA A 303 3.64 -11.62 -12.71
CA ALA A 303 3.94 -11.17 -11.36
C ALA A 303 2.77 -11.31 -10.38
N SER A 304 1.56 -11.54 -10.88
CA SER A 304 0.33 -11.64 -10.07
C SER A 304 -0.13 -13.08 -9.81
N ASN A 305 0.57 -14.07 -10.36
CA ASN A 305 0.37 -15.50 -10.13
C ASN A 305 1.36 -16.01 -9.06
#